data_e346e5a9cde4727708d65f29fc73f354
#
_entry.id   e346e5a9cde4727708d65f29fc73f354
#
_cell.length_a   1.000
_cell.length_b   1.000
_cell.length_c   1.000
_cell.angle_alpha   90.00
_cell.angle_beta   90.00
_cell.angle_gamma   90.00
#
_symmetry.space_group_name_H-M   'P 1'
#
loop_
_entity.id
_entity.type
_entity.pdbx_description
1 polymer ?
#
loop_
_entity_poly.entity_id
_entity_poly.type
_entity_poly.pdbx_seq_one_letter_code
_entity_poly.pdbx_strand_id
1 'polypeptide(L)'
;MQSFHARSFTGNHCNKYLKDTVLSDICSTPVKIAQNLVDDPEIHLEAHIIQQTFDELNQRFSAVHRQISHDFPIQSASVSQMKNSVDSYMNFFRRNFPDVNFFPKQHILGKHCINWIRSWKVGLSMMGEQGGEQLHSSINALKRRAWAVKKED
;
A
#
# COMPACT_ATOMS: atom_id res chain seq x y z
N MET A 1 11.95 14.17 21.57
CA MET A 1 10.53 14.03 21.23
C MET A 1 10.44 13.21 19.94
N GLN A 2 10.03 11.94 20.01
CA GLN A 2 9.76 11.19 18.78
C GLN A 2 8.51 11.80 18.14
N SER A 3 8.63 12.16 16.87
CA SER A 3 7.52 12.77 16.14
C SER A 3 6.34 11.79 16.09
N PHE A 4 5.13 12.30 16.06
CA PHE A 4 3.87 11.56 15.97
C PHE A 4 3.84 10.56 14.78
N HIS A 5 4.68 10.76 13.78
CA HIS A 5 4.87 9.89 12.62
C HIS A 5 5.41 8.50 12.94
N ALA A 6 6.02 8.27 14.11
CA ALA A 6 6.51 6.94 14.52
C ALA A 6 5.41 5.88 14.71
N ARG A 7 4.12 6.27 14.72
CA ARG A 7 2.97 5.38 14.90
C ARG A 7 2.05 5.28 13.68
N SER A 8 2.35 5.98 12.59
CA SER A 8 1.55 5.92 11.36
C SER A 8 2.31 5.23 10.23
N PHE A 9 1.60 4.46 9.41
CA PHE A 9 2.15 3.90 8.19
C PHE A 9 2.41 5.02 7.19
N THR A 10 3.67 5.27 6.88
CA THR A 10 4.10 6.15 5.77
C THR A 10 4.14 5.37 4.46
N GLY A 11 4.23 6.08 3.31
CA GLY A 11 4.37 5.43 2.01
C GLY A 11 5.57 4.46 1.93
N ASN A 12 6.69 4.79 2.56
CA ASN A 12 7.85 3.89 2.65
C ASN A 12 7.56 2.63 3.47
N HIS A 13 6.74 2.71 4.51
CA HIS A 13 6.30 1.55 5.28
C HIS A 13 5.37 0.67 4.45
N CYS A 14 4.45 1.26 3.67
CA CYS A 14 3.60 0.50 2.74
C CYS A 14 4.44 -0.24 1.70
N ASN A 15 5.44 0.40 1.10
CA ASN A 15 6.34 -0.23 0.14
C ASN A 15 7.16 -1.37 0.76
N LYS A 16 7.59 -1.23 2.02
CA LYS A 16 8.28 -2.30 2.76
C LYS A 16 7.33 -3.44 3.11
N TYR A 17 6.13 -3.10 3.56
CA TYR A 17 5.08 -4.06 3.91
C TYR A 17 4.69 -4.93 2.70
N LEU A 18 4.57 -4.34 1.51
CA LEU A 18 4.19 -5.04 0.28
C LEU A 18 5.31 -5.89 -0.35
N LYS A 19 6.45 -6.06 0.31
CA LYS A 19 7.47 -7.04 -0.11
C LYS A 19 7.00 -8.45 0.24
N ASP A 20 7.16 -9.37 -0.70
CA ASP A 20 6.68 -10.74 -0.60
C ASP A 20 7.15 -11.45 0.70
N THR A 21 8.40 -11.22 1.10
CA THR A 21 8.96 -11.79 2.34
C THR A 21 8.26 -11.28 3.59
N VAL A 22 7.95 -9.98 3.67
CA VAL A 22 7.28 -9.36 4.83
C VAL A 22 5.83 -9.78 4.88
N LEU A 23 5.14 -9.81 3.75
CA LEU A 23 3.75 -10.28 3.65
C LEU A 23 3.64 -11.74 4.09
N SER A 24 4.51 -12.61 3.58
CA SER A 24 4.52 -14.03 3.94
C SER A 24 4.71 -14.24 5.45
N ASP A 25 5.64 -13.50 6.07
CA ASP A 25 5.87 -13.58 7.51
C ASP A 25 4.65 -13.14 8.32
N ILE A 26 4.03 -12.03 7.94
CA ILE A 26 2.84 -11.50 8.64
C ILE A 26 1.65 -12.44 8.47
N CYS A 27 1.37 -12.88 7.25
CA CYS A 27 0.23 -13.74 6.95
C CYS A 27 0.38 -15.14 7.57
N SER A 28 1.60 -15.65 7.72
CA SER A 28 1.84 -16.94 8.39
C SER A 28 1.76 -16.89 9.92
N THR A 29 1.68 -15.68 10.51
CA THR A 29 1.67 -15.52 11.98
C THR A 29 0.53 -16.28 12.67
N PRO A 30 -0.74 -16.26 12.20
CA PRO A 30 -1.83 -17.00 12.83
C PRO A 30 -1.52 -18.51 12.91
N VAL A 31 -1.02 -19.08 11.84
CA VAL A 31 -0.66 -20.52 11.79
C VAL A 31 0.50 -20.83 12.73
N LYS A 32 1.55 -20.01 12.77
CA LYS A 32 2.67 -20.17 13.70
C LYS A 32 2.21 -20.10 15.16
N ILE A 33 1.27 -19.20 15.48
CA ILE A 33 0.71 -19.08 16.83
C ILE A 33 -0.12 -20.32 17.17
N ALA A 34 -1.05 -20.74 16.29
CA ALA A 34 -1.90 -21.91 16.51
C ALA A 34 -1.05 -23.16 16.74
N GLN A 35 -0.05 -23.42 15.92
CA GLN A 35 0.84 -24.57 16.04
C GLN A 35 1.64 -24.62 17.36
N ASN A 36 1.97 -23.46 17.93
CA ASN A 36 2.79 -23.38 19.14
C ASN A 36 2.01 -23.35 20.46
N LEU A 37 0.73 -22.94 20.41
CA LEU A 37 -0.05 -22.67 21.63
C LEU A 37 -1.25 -23.58 21.81
N VAL A 38 -1.73 -24.25 20.78
CA VAL A 38 -3.01 -24.96 20.81
C VAL A 38 -2.88 -26.31 20.07
N ASP A 39 -3.31 -27.38 20.74
CA ASP A 39 -3.40 -28.71 20.13
C ASP A 39 -4.87 -28.99 19.76
N ASP A 40 -5.43 -28.19 18.84
CA ASP A 40 -6.80 -28.28 18.35
C ASP A 40 -6.83 -28.17 16.81
N PRO A 41 -7.23 -29.23 16.10
CA PRO A 41 -7.28 -29.25 14.65
C PRO A 41 -8.23 -28.21 14.04
N GLU A 42 -9.32 -27.83 14.71
CA GLU A 42 -10.26 -26.83 14.21
C GLU A 42 -9.61 -25.43 14.23
N ILE A 43 -8.90 -25.10 15.31
CA ILE A 43 -8.15 -23.85 15.41
C ILE A 43 -7.03 -23.80 14.37
N HIS A 44 -6.35 -24.90 14.12
CA HIS A 44 -5.33 -24.97 13.06
C HIS A 44 -5.94 -24.73 11.68
N LEU A 45 -7.10 -25.33 11.40
CA LEU A 45 -7.80 -25.11 10.13
C LEU A 45 -8.23 -23.65 9.98
N GLU A 46 -8.80 -23.06 11.02
CA GLU A 46 -9.21 -21.64 11.01
C GLU A 46 -8.00 -20.72 10.80
N ALA A 47 -6.87 -20.96 11.45
CA ALA A 47 -5.65 -20.21 11.28
C ALA A 47 -5.13 -20.27 9.82
N HIS A 48 -5.24 -21.43 9.16
CA HIS A 48 -4.91 -21.57 7.75
C HIS A 48 -5.86 -20.80 6.83
N ILE A 49 -7.17 -20.81 7.12
CA ILE A 49 -8.16 -20.03 6.36
C ILE A 49 -7.85 -18.53 6.49
N ILE A 50 -7.54 -18.06 7.70
CA ILE A 50 -7.14 -16.67 7.94
C ILE A 50 -5.89 -16.33 7.12
N GLN A 51 -4.85 -17.16 7.20
CA GLN A 51 -3.62 -16.95 6.42
C GLN A 51 -3.93 -16.82 4.94
N GLN A 52 -4.65 -17.78 4.34
CA GLN A 52 -4.97 -17.77 2.91
C GLN A 52 -5.78 -16.53 2.51
N THR A 53 -6.74 -16.13 3.34
CA THR A 53 -7.58 -14.94 3.08
C THR A 53 -6.74 -13.67 3.05
N PHE A 54 -5.81 -13.49 4.00
CA PHE A 54 -4.93 -12.33 4.03
C PHE A 54 -3.85 -12.36 2.96
N ASP A 55 -3.32 -13.53 2.61
CA ASP A 55 -2.39 -13.70 1.48
C ASP A 55 -3.04 -13.25 0.17
N GLU A 56 -4.25 -13.71 -0.11
CA GLU A 56 -4.99 -13.33 -1.32
C GLU A 56 -5.36 -11.83 -1.33
N LEU A 57 -5.79 -11.29 -0.20
CA LEU A 57 -6.08 -9.87 -0.05
C LEU A 57 -4.85 -9.01 -0.37
N ASN A 58 -3.71 -9.35 0.21
CA ASN A 58 -2.46 -8.62 0.04
C ASN A 58 -1.90 -8.75 -1.37
N GLN A 59 -2.00 -9.91 -2.01
CA GLN A 59 -1.61 -10.09 -3.42
C GLN A 59 -2.44 -9.19 -4.35
N ARG A 60 -3.77 -9.14 -4.15
CA ARG A 60 -4.67 -8.26 -4.92
C ARG A 60 -4.34 -6.79 -4.68
N PHE A 61 -4.12 -6.39 -3.43
CA PHE A 61 -3.73 -5.02 -3.10
C PHE A 61 -2.36 -4.66 -3.67
N SER A 62 -1.38 -5.54 -3.60
CA SER A 62 -0.06 -5.35 -4.18
C SER A 62 -0.12 -5.16 -5.70
N ALA A 63 -0.98 -5.92 -6.39
CA ALA A 63 -1.21 -5.76 -7.84
C ALA A 63 -1.80 -4.38 -8.16
N VAL A 64 -2.80 -3.93 -7.39
CA VAL A 64 -3.38 -2.58 -7.53
C VAL A 64 -2.31 -1.52 -7.26
N HIS A 65 -1.60 -1.61 -6.14
CA HIS A 65 -0.59 -0.65 -5.74
C HIS A 65 0.50 -0.47 -6.82
N ARG A 66 1.03 -1.58 -7.35
CA ARG A 66 2.02 -1.53 -8.43
C ARG A 66 1.51 -0.83 -9.69
N GLN A 67 0.25 -1.04 -10.05
CA GLN A 67 -0.34 -0.47 -11.25
C GLN A 67 -0.65 1.02 -11.12
N ILE A 68 -1.08 1.49 -9.95
CA ILE A 68 -1.45 2.89 -9.74
C ILE A 68 -0.27 3.78 -9.31
N SER A 69 0.83 3.18 -8.82
CA SER A 69 2.02 3.89 -8.32
C SER A 69 3.04 4.18 -9.45
N HIS A 70 2.56 4.55 -10.63
CA HIS A 70 3.40 4.96 -11.75
C HIS A 70 3.47 6.48 -11.85
N ASP A 71 4.64 6.98 -12.20
CA ASP A 71 4.95 8.38 -12.51
C ASP A 71 4.96 8.66 -14.02
N PHE A 72 4.87 7.62 -14.84
CA PHE A 72 4.87 7.73 -16.30
C PHE A 72 3.46 7.91 -16.86
N PRO A 73 3.33 8.50 -18.10
CA PRO A 73 2.06 8.58 -18.80
C PRO A 73 1.43 7.19 -18.98
N ILE A 74 0.17 7.07 -18.61
CA ILE A 74 -0.57 5.80 -18.65
C ILE A 74 -1.33 5.69 -19.96
N GLN A 75 -1.13 4.59 -20.69
CA GLN A 75 -1.89 4.28 -21.89
C GLN A 75 -3.33 3.88 -21.55
N SER A 76 -4.27 4.21 -22.43
CA SER A 76 -5.71 3.93 -22.23
C SER A 76 -6.02 2.44 -22.04
N ALA A 77 -5.29 1.55 -22.71
CA ALA A 77 -5.42 0.09 -22.52
C ALA A 77 -5.08 -0.35 -21.10
N SER A 78 -4.04 0.24 -20.50
CA SER A 78 -3.62 -0.04 -19.13
C SER A 78 -4.65 0.41 -18.09
N VAL A 79 -5.43 1.46 -18.36
CA VAL A 79 -6.49 1.93 -17.43
C VAL A 79 -7.60 0.89 -17.24
N SER A 80 -7.95 0.14 -18.29
CA SER A 80 -8.95 -0.94 -18.17
C SER A 80 -8.42 -2.09 -17.30
N GLN A 81 -7.16 -2.43 -17.43
CA GLN A 81 -6.52 -3.45 -16.60
C GLN A 81 -6.44 -3.00 -15.13
N MET A 82 -6.08 -1.74 -14.89
CA MET A 82 -6.09 -1.15 -13.54
C MET A 82 -7.48 -1.22 -12.91
N LYS A 83 -8.53 -0.88 -13.69
CA LYS A 83 -9.91 -0.98 -13.22
C LYS A 83 -10.25 -2.40 -12.79
N ASN A 84 -9.92 -3.39 -13.59
CA ASN A 84 -10.18 -4.81 -13.27
C ASN A 84 -9.45 -5.23 -11.97
N SER A 85 -8.22 -4.78 -11.77
CA SER A 85 -7.47 -5.07 -10.54
C SER A 85 -8.10 -4.40 -9.31
N VAL A 86 -8.52 -3.13 -9.42
CA VAL A 86 -9.24 -2.42 -8.35
C VAL A 86 -10.55 -3.11 -8.03
N ASP A 87 -11.37 -3.44 -9.04
CA ASP A 87 -12.66 -4.11 -8.85
C ASP A 87 -12.45 -5.49 -8.21
N SER A 88 -11.45 -6.24 -8.63
CA SER A 88 -11.08 -7.54 -8.06
C SER A 88 -10.72 -7.43 -6.57
N TYR A 89 -9.88 -6.46 -6.19
CA TYR A 89 -9.54 -6.18 -4.79
C TYR A 89 -10.77 -5.79 -3.96
N MET A 90 -11.56 -4.84 -4.46
CA MET A 90 -12.73 -4.32 -3.75
C MET A 90 -13.81 -5.38 -3.55
N ASN A 91 -14.05 -6.22 -4.57
CA ASN A 91 -15.02 -7.32 -4.48
C ASN A 91 -14.57 -8.42 -3.53
N PHE A 92 -13.27 -8.76 -3.56
CA PHE A 92 -12.69 -9.70 -2.61
C PHE A 92 -12.83 -9.21 -1.18
N PHE A 93 -12.49 -7.93 -0.93
CA PHE A 93 -12.61 -7.32 0.40
C PHE A 93 -14.06 -7.39 0.91
N ARG A 94 -15.04 -6.96 0.11
CA ARG A 94 -16.45 -6.99 0.52
C ARG A 94 -16.96 -8.39 0.86
N ARG A 95 -16.54 -9.38 0.08
CA ARG A 95 -16.99 -10.76 0.26
C ARG A 95 -16.44 -11.41 1.53
N ASN A 96 -15.18 -11.13 1.85
CA ASN A 96 -14.51 -11.78 2.98
C ASN A 96 -14.57 -10.95 4.28
N PHE A 97 -14.91 -9.66 4.19
CA PHE A 97 -15.00 -8.75 5.34
C PHE A 97 -16.31 -7.94 5.30
N PRO A 98 -17.49 -8.60 5.33
CA PRO A 98 -18.78 -7.94 5.13
C PRO A 98 -19.10 -6.91 6.21
N ASP A 99 -18.64 -7.16 7.44
CA ASP A 99 -18.92 -6.31 8.62
C ASP A 99 -17.92 -5.15 8.77
N VAL A 100 -16.91 -5.09 7.88
CA VAL A 100 -15.91 -4.02 7.92
C VAL A 100 -16.28 -2.91 6.96
N ASN A 101 -16.46 -1.70 7.50
CA ASN A 101 -16.71 -0.52 6.70
C ASN A 101 -15.49 -0.14 5.87
N PHE A 102 -15.73 0.40 4.67
CA PHE A 102 -14.65 0.95 3.85
C PHE A 102 -14.02 2.17 4.50
N PHE A 103 -12.72 2.15 4.61
CA PHE A 103 -11.96 3.34 4.97
C PHE A 103 -12.05 4.39 3.84
N PRO A 104 -11.93 5.69 4.16
CA PRO A 104 -11.98 6.77 3.16
C PRO A 104 -11.03 6.53 1.98
N LYS A 105 -9.81 6.02 2.23
CA LYS A 105 -8.84 5.70 1.17
C LYS A 105 -9.31 4.57 0.24
N GLN A 106 -9.98 3.55 0.78
CA GLN A 106 -10.59 2.48 -0.03
C GLN A 106 -11.75 2.99 -0.88
N HIS A 107 -12.58 3.89 -0.33
CA HIS A 107 -13.63 4.54 -1.10
C HIS A 107 -13.06 5.34 -2.28
N ILE A 108 -12.02 6.15 -2.04
CA ILE A 108 -11.33 6.90 -3.09
C ILE A 108 -10.78 5.94 -4.15
N LEU A 109 -10.11 4.87 -3.73
CA LEU A 109 -9.57 3.85 -4.64
C LEU A 109 -10.66 3.23 -5.53
N GLY A 110 -11.76 2.78 -4.92
CA GLY A 110 -12.81 2.04 -5.63
C GLY A 110 -13.74 2.92 -6.48
N LYS A 111 -13.87 4.21 -6.17
CA LYS A 111 -14.85 5.09 -6.83
C LYS A 111 -14.23 6.19 -7.69
N HIS A 112 -13.08 6.72 -7.31
CA HIS A 112 -12.54 7.94 -7.89
C HIS A 112 -11.20 7.74 -8.61
N CYS A 113 -10.35 6.82 -8.13
CA CYS A 113 -8.99 6.62 -8.63
C CYS A 113 -8.93 6.39 -10.14
N ILE A 114 -9.72 5.46 -10.66
CA ILE A 114 -9.69 5.11 -12.10
C ILE A 114 -10.16 6.27 -12.99
N ASN A 115 -11.18 7.00 -12.56
CA ASN A 115 -11.66 8.17 -13.31
C ASN A 115 -10.62 9.28 -13.32
N TRP A 116 -9.95 9.48 -12.19
CA TRP A 116 -8.85 10.44 -12.09
C TRP A 116 -7.70 10.07 -13.03
N ILE A 117 -7.21 8.81 -12.97
CA ILE A 117 -6.14 8.32 -13.86
C ILE A 117 -6.55 8.45 -15.33
N ARG A 118 -7.81 8.16 -15.68
CA ARG A 118 -8.32 8.29 -17.05
C ARG A 118 -8.26 9.74 -17.55
N SER A 119 -8.58 10.70 -16.71
CA SER A 119 -8.58 12.12 -17.06
C SER A 119 -7.17 12.70 -17.17
N TRP A 120 -6.30 12.36 -16.23
CA TRP A 120 -4.97 12.98 -16.13
C TRP A 120 -3.86 12.18 -16.81
N LYS A 121 -4.10 10.91 -17.15
CA LYS A 121 -3.12 10.00 -17.80
C LYS A 121 -1.83 9.79 -17.00
N VAL A 122 -1.84 9.98 -15.70
CA VAL A 122 -0.71 9.77 -14.79
C VAL A 122 -1.13 8.94 -13.59
N GLY A 123 -0.19 8.22 -12.99
CA GLY A 123 -0.41 7.46 -11.77
C GLY A 123 -0.45 8.33 -10.52
N LEU A 124 -0.84 7.72 -9.40
CA LEU A 124 -1.04 8.44 -8.14
C LEU A 124 0.28 8.79 -7.42
N SER A 125 1.42 8.22 -7.82
CA SER A 125 2.72 8.55 -7.19
C SER A 125 3.09 10.02 -7.35
N MET A 126 2.69 10.66 -8.44
CA MET A 126 2.93 12.10 -8.62
C MET A 126 2.15 12.99 -7.63
N MET A 127 1.04 12.50 -7.10
CA MET A 127 0.16 13.22 -6.16
C MET A 127 0.34 12.75 -4.71
N GLY A 128 1.19 11.74 -4.49
CA GLY A 128 1.46 11.22 -3.16
C GLY A 128 2.36 12.12 -2.33
N GLU A 129 2.24 12.02 -1.02
CA GLU A 129 3.13 12.70 -0.05
C GLU A 129 4.61 12.45 -0.34
N GLN A 130 4.96 11.31 -0.94
CA GLN A 130 6.33 10.98 -1.33
C GLN A 130 6.94 11.95 -2.35
N GLY A 131 6.15 12.44 -3.31
CA GLY A 131 6.61 13.46 -4.25
C GLY A 131 6.90 14.78 -3.53
N GLY A 132 6.05 15.18 -2.60
CA GLY A 132 6.25 16.34 -1.73
C GLY A 132 7.46 16.16 -0.79
N GLU A 133 7.58 15.01 -0.13
CA GLU A 133 8.72 14.69 0.75
C GLU A 133 10.06 14.67 -0.02
N GLN A 134 10.07 14.13 -1.22
CA GLN A 134 11.26 14.10 -2.07
C GLN A 134 11.66 15.50 -2.54
N LEU A 135 10.70 16.35 -2.88
CA LEU A 135 10.94 17.76 -3.18
C LEU A 135 11.46 18.52 -1.96
N HIS A 136 10.84 18.34 -0.78
CA HIS A 136 11.31 18.91 0.48
C HIS A 136 12.74 18.46 0.84
N SER A 137 13.04 17.18 0.65
CA SER A 137 14.38 16.63 0.88
C SER A 137 15.41 17.28 -0.06
N SER A 138 15.07 17.44 -1.34
CA SER A 138 15.92 18.08 -2.35
C SER A 138 16.15 19.55 -2.04
N ILE A 139 15.11 20.29 -1.67
CA ILE A 139 15.21 21.70 -1.25
C ILE A 139 16.09 21.86 0.00
N ASN A 140 15.92 20.97 0.98
CA ASN A 140 16.73 21.00 2.20
C ASN A 140 18.20 20.64 1.94
N ALA A 141 18.48 19.77 0.98
CA ALA A 141 19.85 19.47 0.54
C ALA A 141 20.49 20.66 -0.17
N LEU A 142 19.73 21.36 -1.03
CA LEU A 142 20.18 22.59 -1.70
C LEU A 142 20.44 23.72 -0.69
N LYS A 143 19.54 23.92 0.28
CA LYS A 143 19.74 24.90 1.36
C LYS A 143 21.02 24.62 2.15
N ARG A 144 21.25 23.37 2.54
CA ARG A 144 22.47 22.98 3.27
C ARG A 144 23.76 23.28 2.47
N ARG A 145 23.76 23.00 1.16
CA ARG A 145 24.89 23.33 0.28
C ARG A 145 25.11 24.82 0.16
N ALA A 146 24.05 25.61 -0.06
CA ALA A 146 24.13 27.06 -0.14
C ALA A 146 24.61 27.72 1.16
N TRP A 147 24.31 27.12 2.34
CA TRP A 147 24.78 27.61 3.63
C TRP A 147 26.22 27.21 3.91
N ALA A 148 26.70 26.10 3.39
CA ALA A 148 28.09 25.69 3.51
C ALA A 148 29.02 26.65 2.75
N VAL A 149 28.62 27.09 1.54
CA VAL A 149 29.39 28.03 0.72
C VAL A 149 29.49 29.42 1.37
N LYS A 150 28.51 29.87 2.16
CA LYS A 150 28.54 31.17 2.86
C LYS A 150 29.42 31.20 4.12
N LYS A 151 29.98 30.09 4.55
CA LYS A 151 30.86 30.02 5.73
C LYS A 151 32.36 30.04 5.39
N GLU A 152 32.73 30.06 4.11
CA GLU A 152 34.11 30.04 3.64
C GLU A 152 34.61 31.45 3.25
N ASP A 153 33.77 32.51 3.34
CA ASP A 153 34.11 33.93 3.20
C ASP A 153 34.16 34.61 4.58
#